data_afc34463bacf030586e4e2258dc506bb
#
_entry.id   afc34463bacf030586e4e2258dc506bb
#
_cell.length_a   1.000
_cell.length_b   1.000
_cell.length_c   1.000
_cell.angle_alpha   90.00
_cell.angle_beta   90.00
_cell.angle_gamma   90.00
#
_symmetry.space_group_name_H-M   'P 1'
#
loop_
_entity.id
_entity.type
_entity.pdbx_description
1 polymer ?
#
loop_
_entity_poly.entity_id
_entity_poly.type
_entity_poly.pdbx_seq_one_letter_code
_entity_poly.pdbx_strand_id
1 'polypeptide(L)'
;MSQNKRLKIGFFMDDYYPSINGVNLVMDNCARNFDKYGEIVLCVPYIDKKYIDDFPYKVIRVKGLVPKLFEHTWALPTIDFETKKKLYDEHFDIIHLHSPFIMGRYAVHFARKINVPVVGTIHTQFGYELDRLHLKGICKKIPMAWVIRTFNLCDECFTVNEPIKEMYAKLGVSNKISIVPNASDMDTSETVDEDKAYINKKYNLDENDNILLFVGRISIVKNILFILDSLKILCDKGTRFKMLFVGPIEDGKIFYKKIEELQLNDHLIICGEIFDRNLLKKLYVRADLLLLPSYYDTSSLVQKEAASQFTPTVFLENTPTASNVVNDYNGFITAVDKNTYANKIIEVLNNRKLLQEVSKNCHDTLYKTWEDVCKILFEYYTRLL
;
A
#
# COMPACT_ATOMS: atom_id res chain seq x y z
N MET A 1 20.76 22.97 -23.06
CA MET A 1 20.20 22.12 -22.02
C MET A 1 19.88 23.02 -20.85
N SER A 2 18.61 23.38 -20.62
CA SER A 2 18.21 24.18 -19.46
C SER A 2 18.57 23.41 -18.21
N GLN A 3 19.24 24.06 -17.25
CA GLN A 3 19.41 23.52 -15.90
C GLN A 3 18.01 23.09 -15.43
N ASN A 4 17.81 21.76 -15.19
CA ASN A 4 16.56 21.27 -14.67
C ASN A 4 16.29 21.99 -13.35
N LYS A 5 15.29 22.86 -13.33
CA LYS A 5 14.86 23.55 -12.11
C LYS A 5 14.52 22.50 -11.06
N ARG A 6 15.17 22.53 -9.93
CA ARG A 6 14.80 21.67 -8.78
C ARG A 6 13.46 22.13 -8.25
N LEU A 7 12.50 21.20 -8.18
CA LEU A 7 11.13 21.50 -7.73
C LEU A 7 11.00 21.43 -6.23
N LYS A 8 10.15 22.26 -5.66
CA LYS A 8 9.74 22.19 -4.26
C LYS A 8 8.27 21.83 -4.16
N ILE A 9 7.97 20.65 -3.64
CA ILE A 9 6.62 20.08 -3.60
C ILE A 9 6.12 20.02 -2.16
N GLY A 10 4.92 20.54 -1.90
CA GLY A 10 4.25 20.38 -0.61
C GLY A 10 3.32 19.19 -0.60
N PHE A 11 3.61 18.15 0.18
CA PHE A 11 2.71 17.00 0.39
C PHE A 11 1.80 17.24 1.58
N PHE A 12 0.49 17.19 1.38
CA PHE A 12 -0.52 17.43 2.41
C PHE A 12 -1.34 16.19 2.71
N MET A 13 -1.41 15.79 3.99
CA MET A 13 -2.13 14.60 4.45
C MET A 13 -2.76 14.85 5.82
N ASP A 14 -3.90 14.22 6.10
CA ASP A 14 -4.62 14.30 7.38
C ASP A 14 -4.09 13.33 8.45
N ASP A 15 -3.15 12.45 8.10
CA ASP A 15 -2.50 11.48 8.99
C ASP A 15 -1.03 11.30 8.60
N TYR A 16 -0.17 10.98 9.58
CA TYR A 16 1.23 10.64 9.34
C TYR A 16 1.83 9.90 10.53
N TYR A 17 3.16 9.60 10.49
CA TYR A 17 3.81 8.98 11.62
C TYR A 17 3.54 9.73 12.95
N PRO A 18 3.41 8.98 14.08
CA PRO A 18 3.72 7.57 14.30
C PRO A 18 2.67 6.57 13.80
N SER A 19 1.55 6.99 13.23
CA SER A 19 0.62 6.09 12.56
C SER A 19 1.27 5.43 11.34
N ILE A 20 1.23 4.10 11.24
CA ILE A 20 1.83 3.35 10.13
C ILE A 20 0.71 2.80 9.25
N ASN A 21 0.64 3.29 8.02
CA ASN A 21 -0.27 2.80 6.99
C ASN A 21 0.37 2.90 5.60
N GLY A 22 -0.26 2.29 4.59
CA GLY A 22 0.28 2.24 3.23
C GLY A 22 0.49 3.62 2.59
N VAL A 23 -0.37 4.61 2.90
CA VAL A 23 -0.24 5.97 2.34
C VAL A 23 0.96 6.69 2.93
N ASN A 24 1.17 6.55 4.25
CA ASN A 24 2.31 7.14 4.94
C ASN A 24 3.64 6.57 4.41
N LEU A 25 3.69 5.27 4.12
CA LEU A 25 4.84 4.63 3.49
C LEU A 25 5.10 5.16 2.07
N VAL A 26 4.04 5.38 1.27
CA VAL A 26 4.17 5.98 -0.07
C VAL A 26 4.75 7.39 0.02
N MET A 27 4.24 8.23 0.93
CA MET A 27 4.72 9.60 1.10
C MET A 27 6.18 9.66 1.59
N ASP A 28 6.53 8.83 2.59
CA ASP A 28 7.90 8.72 3.11
C ASP A 28 8.88 8.31 2.02
N ASN A 29 8.56 7.26 1.28
CA ASN A 29 9.40 6.78 0.19
C ASN A 29 9.54 7.80 -0.96
N CYS A 30 8.46 8.48 -1.34
CA CYS A 30 8.54 9.55 -2.32
C CYS A 30 9.46 10.68 -1.82
N ALA A 31 9.32 11.10 -0.55
CA ALA A 31 10.12 12.18 0.00
C ALA A 31 11.62 11.82 0.07
N ARG A 32 11.95 10.55 0.38
CA ARG A 32 13.34 10.06 0.42
C ARG A 32 14.00 9.95 -0.95
N ASN A 33 13.22 9.69 -2.01
CA ASN A 33 13.75 9.37 -3.34
C ASN A 33 13.56 10.51 -4.36
N PHE A 34 13.08 11.68 -3.94
CA PHE A 34 12.84 12.82 -4.83
C PHE A 34 14.05 13.78 -4.96
N ASP A 35 15.13 13.55 -4.25
CA ASP A 35 16.28 14.44 -4.13
C ASP A 35 16.94 14.82 -5.46
N LYS A 36 16.94 13.93 -6.45
CA LYS A 36 17.43 14.19 -7.82
C LYS A 36 16.62 15.27 -8.55
N TYR A 37 15.33 15.41 -8.22
CA TYR A 37 14.38 16.27 -8.91
C TYR A 37 14.05 17.54 -8.13
N GLY A 38 14.26 17.52 -6.83
CA GLY A 38 13.90 18.63 -5.96
C GLY A 38 13.80 18.21 -4.50
N GLU A 39 12.83 18.79 -3.82
CA GLU A 39 12.57 18.46 -2.41
C GLU A 39 11.05 18.31 -2.17
N ILE A 40 10.67 17.36 -1.35
CA ILE A 40 9.31 17.20 -0.85
C ILE A 40 9.29 17.63 0.62
N VAL A 41 8.37 18.54 0.95
CA VAL A 41 8.08 18.99 2.32
C VAL A 41 6.73 18.43 2.73
N LEU A 42 6.69 17.67 3.81
CA LEU A 42 5.43 17.12 4.32
C LEU A 42 4.72 18.10 5.23
N CYS A 43 3.43 18.31 5.00
CA CYS A 43 2.55 19.19 5.76
C CYS A 43 1.43 18.36 6.38
N VAL A 44 1.61 17.95 7.65
CA VAL A 44 0.82 16.91 8.31
C VAL A 44 0.46 17.32 9.75
N PRO A 45 -0.63 16.81 10.34
CA PRO A 45 -0.99 17.17 11.70
C PRO A 45 -0.05 16.59 12.76
N TYR A 46 -0.02 17.20 13.92
CA TYR A 46 0.49 16.56 15.14
C TYR A 46 -0.48 15.44 15.54
N ILE A 47 0.05 14.23 15.69
CA ILE A 47 -0.71 13.08 16.22
C ILE A 47 -0.33 12.85 17.68
N ASP A 48 0.98 12.80 17.96
CA ASP A 48 1.51 12.75 19.32
C ASP A 48 2.54 13.87 19.52
N LYS A 49 2.34 14.71 20.53
CA LYS A 49 3.26 15.81 20.85
C LYS A 49 4.63 15.34 21.34
N LYS A 50 4.73 14.08 21.77
CA LYS A 50 5.99 13.47 22.21
C LYS A 50 6.77 12.84 21.07
N TYR A 51 6.15 12.64 19.90
CA TYR A 51 6.80 12.09 18.73
C TYR A 51 7.77 13.13 18.16
N ILE A 52 9.02 12.71 17.97
CA ILE A 52 10.06 13.53 17.38
C ILE A 52 10.27 13.05 15.96
N ASP A 53 10.18 13.97 15.01
CA ASP A 53 10.43 13.68 13.60
C ASP A 53 11.94 13.43 13.40
N ASP A 54 12.29 12.25 12.90
CA ASP A 54 13.63 11.85 12.51
C ASP A 54 13.62 11.40 11.04
N PHE A 55 13.43 12.37 10.15
CA PHE A 55 13.34 12.14 8.70
C PHE A 55 14.43 12.93 7.95
N PRO A 56 14.96 12.41 6.83
CA PRO A 56 15.95 13.12 6.01
C PRO A 56 15.36 14.26 5.20
N TYR A 57 14.05 14.50 5.29
CA TYR A 57 13.28 15.55 4.61
C TYR A 57 12.50 16.39 5.63
N LYS A 58 12.05 17.55 5.19
CA LYS A 58 11.36 18.49 6.06
C LYS A 58 9.91 18.09 6.33
N VAL A 59 9.52 18.14 7.60
CA VAL A 59 8.13 17.93 8.06
C VAL A 59 7.64 19.19 8.77
N ILE A 60 6.53 19.74 8.31
CA ILE A 60 5.81 20.85 8.95
C ILE A 60 4.59 20.27 9.65
N ARG A 61 4.62 20.25 10.98
CA ARG A 61 3.52 19.77 11.82
C ARG A 61 2.49 20.87 12.05
N VAL A 62 1.26 20.60 11.64
CA VAL A 62 0.10 21.48 11.83
C VAL A 62 -0.56 21.19 13.16
N LYS A 63 -0.85 22.20 13.97
CA LYS A 63 -1.60 22.03 15.21
C LYS A 63 -3.02 21.55 14.93
N GLY A 64 -3.53 20.69 15.81
CA GLY A 64 -4.85 20.09 15.66
C GLY A 64 -5.43 19.66 17.00
N LEU A 65 -6.68 19.21 16.97
CA LEU A 65 -7.37 18.59 18.10
C LEU A 65 -7.37 17.08 17.89
N VAL A 66 -7.06 16.31 18.94
CA VAL A 66 -7.25 14.86 18.98
C VAL A 66 -8.57 14.59 19.71
N PRO A 67 -9.68 14.37 18.99
CA PRO A 67 -10.94 14.04 19.64
C PRO A 67 -10.79 12.68 20.33
N LYS A 68 -11.21 12.57 21.59
CA LYS A 68 -11.12 11.32 22.37
C LYS A 68 -11.84 10.12 21.75
N LEU A 69 -12.73 10.38 20.79
CA LEU A 69 -13.56 9.36 20.13
C LEU A 69 -12.97 8.85 18.80
N PHE A 70 -11.95 9.52 18.26
CA PHE A 70 -11.35 9.19 16.95
C PHE A 70 -9.84 9.03 17.10
N GLU A 71 -9.29 8.03 16.44
CA GLU A 71 -7.84 7.77 16.40
C GLU A 71 -7.07 8.81 15.55
N HIS A 72 -7.77 9.73 14.89
CA HIS A 72 -7.20 10.70 13.97
C HIS A 72 -7.23 12.13 14.53
N THR A 73 -6.17 12.85 14.31
CA THR A 73 -6.08 14.29 14.65
C THR A 73 -6.86 15.12 13.64
N TRP A 74 -7.72 16.00 14.13
CA TRP A 74 -8.34 17.04 13.29
C TRP A 74 -7.40 18.23 13.22
N ALA A 75 -6.70 18.36 12.11
CA ALA A 75 -5.83 19.51 11.86
C ALA A 75 -6.63 20.81 11.85
N LEU A 76 -6.02 21.88 12.37
CA LEU A 76 -6.60 23.24 12.40
C LEU A 76 -5.69 24.23 11.66
N PRO A 77 -5.40 24.02 10.37
CA PRO A 77 -4.41 24.82 9.63
C PRO A 77 -4.83 26.28 9.45
N THR A 78 -6.11 26.57 9.55
CA THR A 78 -6.65 27.94 9.39
C THR A 78 -6.36 28.84 10.55
N ILE A 79 -6.18 28.33 11.75
CA ILE A 79 -5.94 29.12 12.99
C ILE A 79 -4.49 29.02 13.48
N ASP A 80 -3.67 28.19 12.89
CA ASP A 80 -2.25 28.06 13.24
C ASP A 80 -1.40 29.05 12.42
N PHE A 81 -1.27 30.28 12.95
CA PHE A 81 -0.54 31.35 12.27
C PHE A 81 0.95 31.09 12.11
N GLU A 82 1.56 30.37 13.06
CA GLU A 82 2.99 30.01 12.98
C GLU A 82 3.23 29.04 11.82
N THR A 83 2.41 28.00 11.74
CA THR A 83 2.48 27.05 10.62
C THR A 83 2.17 27.71 9.29
N LYS A 84 1.19 28.63 9.23
CA LYS A 84 0.94 29.39 8.00
C LYS A 84 2.17 30.14 7.54
N LYS A 85 2.86 30.87 8.44
CA LYS A 85 4.09 31.59 8.07
C LYS A 85 5.13 30.62 7.50
N LYS A 86 5.39 29.51 8.18
CA LYS A 86 6.32 28.46 7.70
C LYS A 86 5.96 27.97 6.30
N LEU A 87 4.67 27.75 6.01
CA LEU A 87 4.21 27.27 4.71
C LEU A 87 4.43 28.33 3.61
N TYR A 88 4.22 29.62 3.88
CA TYR A 88 4.51 30.69 2.91
C TYR A 88 6.01 30.85 2.64
N ASP A 89 6.85 30.68 3.65
CA ASP A 89 8.30 30.79 3.55
C ASP A 89 8.91 29.65 2.72
N GLU A 90 8.17 28.55 2.47
CA GLU A 90 8.66 27.41 1.66
C GLU A 90 8.72 27.72 0.15
N HIS A 91 7.91 28.61 -0.37
CA HIS A 91 7.87 28.93 -1.80
C HIS A 91 7.68 27.70 -2.69
N PHE A 92 6.63 26.93 -2.44
CA PHE A 92 6.31 25.73 -3.20
C PHE A 92 6.06 26.02 -4.68
N ASP A 93 6.51 25.12 -5.56
CA ASP A 93 6.17 25.11 -6.98
C ASP A 93 4.84 24.37 -7.23
N ILE A 94 4.55 23.32 -6.46
CA ILE A 94 3.34 22.49 -6.57
C ILE A 94 2.87 22.06 -5.19
N ILE A 95 1.57 21.97 -5.03
CA ILE A 95 0.94 21.37 -3.87
C ILE A 95 0.32 20.03 -4.26
N HIS A 96 0.60 19.00 -3.49
CA HIS A 96 0.09 17.64 -3.71
C HIS A 96 -0.64 17.14 -2.46
N LEU A 97 -1.93 16.93 -2.57
CA LEU A 97 -2.73 16.36 -1.49
C LEU A 97 -2.82 14.82 -1.59
N HIS A 98 -2.66 14.13 -0.46
CA HIS A 98 -2.77 12.68 -0.34
C HIS A 98 -4.01 12.23 0.42
N SER A 99 -4.79 13.18 0.96
CA SER A 99 -6.09 12.93 1.56
C SER A 99 -7.09 14.03 1.18
N PRO A 100 -8.39 13.71 1.03
CA PRO A 100 -9.39 14.68 0.58
C PRO A 100 -10.08 15.45 1.72
N PHE A 101 -9.62 15.32 2.96
CA PHE A 101 -10.30 15.85 4.15
C PHE A 101 -9.81 17.27 4.49
N ILE A 102 -9.56 17.56 5.76
CA ILE A 102 -9.27 18.92 6.23
C ILE A 102 -7.96 19.45 5.62
N MET A 103 -6.89 18.66 5.70
CA MET A 103 -5.59 19.06 5.14
C MET A 103 -5.64 19.15 3.62
N GLY A 104 -6.35 18.22 2.94
CA GLY A 104 -6.52 18.28 1.49
C GLY A 104 -7.30 19.51 1.04
N ARG A 105 -8.38 19.87 1.72
CA ARG A 105 -9.13 21.10 1.43
C ARG A 105 -8.30 22.35 1.69
N TYR A 106 -7.52 22.35 2.76
CA TYR A 106 -6.59 23.43 3.04
C TYR A 106 -5.50 23.53 1.97
N ALA A 107 -4.94 22.40 1.52
CA ALA A 107 -3.96 22.35 0.44
C ALA A 107 -4.47 23.03 -0.84
N VAL A 108 -5.70 22.72 -1.27
CA VAL A 108 -6.34 23.38 -2.42
C VAL A 108 -6.47 24.89 -2.23
N HIS A 109 -6.96 25.30 -1.04
CA HIS A 109 -7.09 26.74 -0.74
C HIS A 109 -5.73 27.44 -0.72
N PHE A 110 -4.73 26.83 -0.11
CA PHE A 110 -3.38 27.36 0.00
C PHE A 110 -2.71 27.48 -1.38
N ALA A 111 -2.76 26.43 -2.21
CA ALA A 111 -2.23 26.43 -3.56
C ALA A 111 -2.79 27.58 -4.41
N ARG A 112 -4.10 27.79 -4.38
CA ARG A 112 -4.76 28.90 -5.07
C ARG A 112 -4.28 30.26 -4.57
N LYS A 113 -4.05 30.38 -3.26
CA LYS A 113 -3.61 31.64 -2.65
C LYS A 113 -2.18 32.00 -3.01
N ILE A 114 -1.31 31.03 -3.20
CA ILE A 114 0.08 31.25 -3.64
C ILE A 114 0.24 31.10 -5.17
N ASN A 115 -0.87 30.87 -5.90
CA ASN A 115 -0.94 30.74 -7.35
C ASN A 115 -0.02 29.66 -7.94
N VAL A 116 -0.09 28.45 -7.37
CA VAL A 116 0.62 27.26 -7.88
C VAL A 116 -0.34 26.13 -8.19
N PRO A 117 0.02 25.19 -9.08
CA PRO A 117 -0.79 24.01 -9.38
C PRO A 117 -1.03 23.15 -8.14
N VAL A 118 -2.20 22.51 -8.09
CA VAL A 118 -2.57 21.53 -7.06
C VAL A 118 -2.97 20.21 -7.67
N VAL A 119 -2.34 19.13 -7.23
CA VAL A 119 -2.67 17.76 -7.65
C VAL A 119 -3.12 16.93 -6.45
N GLY A 120 -3.83 15.83 -6.71
CA GLY A 120 -4.28 14.96 -5.64
C GLY A 120 -4.13 13.47 -5.97
N THR A 121 -3.58 12.67 -5.07
CA THR A 121 -3.52 11.21 -5.23
C THR A 121 -4.63 10.50 -4.48
N ILE A 122 -5.34 9.65 -5.20
CA ILE A 122 -6.42 8.80 -4.69
C ILE A 122 -5.81 7.46 -4.28
N HIS A 123 -5.59 7.28 -2.97
CA HIS A 123 -4.99 6.06 -2.42
C HIS A 123 -5.99 5.04 -1.92
N THR A 124 -7.22 5.45 -1.60
CA THR A 124 -8.17 4.68 -0.81
C THR A 124 -9.49 4.50 -1.54
N GLN A 125 -10.08 3.32 -1.42
CA GLN A 125 -11.47 3.06 -1.82
C GLN A 125 -12.43 3.62 -0.76
N PHE A 126 -12.62 4.96 -0.74
CA PHE A 126 -13.44 5.62 0.30
C PHE A 126 -14.88 5.07 0.37
N GLY A 127 -15.44 4.66 -0.76
CA GLY A 127 -16.76 4.02 -0.76
C GLY A 127 -16.81 2.75 0.08
N TYR A 128 -15.76 1.93 0.01
CA TYR A 128 -15.63 0.70 0.80
C TYR A 128 -15.39 1.01 2.30
N GLU A 129 -14.55 2.02 2.60
CA GLU A 129 -14.33 2.45 3.99
C GLU A 129 -15.63 2.92 4.67
N LEU A 130 -16.45 3.66 3.94
CA LEU A 130 -17.74 4.11 4.45
C LEU A 130 -18.72 2.94 4.66
N ASP A 131 -18.66 1.91 3.80
CA ASP A 131 -19.43 0.68 3.98
C ASP A 131 -18.97 -0.11 5.22
N ARG A 132 -17.66 -0.16 5.46
CA ARG A 132 -17.08 -0.78 6.66
C ARG A 132 -17.53 -0.09 7.95
N LEU A 133 -17.69 1.22 7.90
CA LEU A 133 -18.28 2.01 9.00
C LEU A 133 -19.80 1.88 9.10
N HIS A 134 -20.41 0.97 8.33
CA HIS A 134 -21.86 0.74 8.25
C HIS A 134 -22.67 1.98 7.87
N LEU A 135 -22.06 2.96 7.20
CA LEU A 135 -22.74 4.17 6.74
C LEU A 135 -23.56 3.85 5.47
N LYS A 136 -24.84 4.19 5.51
CA LYS A 136 -25.78 3.95 4.41
C LYS A 136 -26.52 5.25 4.03
N GLY A 137 -27.14 5.23 2.85
CA GLY A 137 -27.99 6.33 2.39
C GLY A 137 -27.28 7.68 2.39
N ILE A 138 -27.88 8.69 3.00
CA ILE A 138 -27.35 10.06 3.04
C ILE A 138 -26.05 10.17 3.84
N CYS A 139 -25.90 9.35 4.91
CA CYS A 139 -24.69 9.32 5.73
C CYS A 139 -23.45 8.83 4.96
N LYS A 140 -23.61 8.04 3.90
CA LYS A 140 -22.57 7.66 2.97
C LYS A 140 -22.37 8.69 1.86
N LYS A 141 -23.49 9.24 1.32
CA LYS A 141 -23.46 10.17 0.19
C LYS A 141 -22.75 11.48 0.49
N ILE A 142 -22.95 12.05 1.69
CA ILE A 142 -22.35 13.33 2.07
C ILE A 142 -20.81 13.24 2.14
N PRO A 143 -20.19 12.29 2.88
CA PRO A 143 -18.74 12.14 2.89
C PRO A 143 -18.18 11.82 1.50
N MET A 144 -18.86 10.98 0.71
CA MET A 144 -18.45 10.67 -0.66
C MET A 144 -18.44 11.91 -1.56
N ALA A 145 -19.50 12.71 -1.49
CA ALA A 145 -19.58 13.97 -2.24
C ALA A 145 -18.48 14.96 -1.84
N TRP A 146 -18.10 14.99 -0.54
CA TRP A 146 -16.97 15.78 -0.06
C TRP A 146 -15.64 15.31 -0.68
N VAL A 147 -15.38 14.01 -0.68
CA VAL A 147 -14.20 13.39 -1.30
C VAL A 147 -14.09 13.77 -2.77
N ILE A 148 -15.17 13.50 -3.55
CA ILE A 148 -15.23 13.79 -4.99
C ILE A 148 -15.03 15.29 -5.25
N ARG A 149 -15.71 16.16 -4.49
CA ARG A 149 -15.57 17.60 -4.63
C ARG A 149 -14.15 18.07 -4.36
N THR A 150 -13.44 17.48 -3.38
CA THR A 150 -12.06 17.87 -3.10
C THR A 150 -11.15 17.51 -4.25
N PHE A 151 -11.23 16.30 -4.81
CA PHE A 151 -10.45 15.91 -5.97
C PHE A 151 -10.81 16.73 -7.23
N ASN A 152 -12.07 17.09 -7.43
CA ASN A 152 -12.49 17.96 -8.53
C ASN A 152 -11.99 19.42 -8.42
N LEU A 153 -11.40 19.80 -7.31
CA LEU A 153 -10.75 21.11 -7.15
C LEU A 153 -9.26 21.07 -7.50
N CYS A 154 -8.68 19.89 -7.73
CA CYS A 154 -7.31 19.73 -8.20
C CYS A 154 -7.20 20.02 -9.71
N ASP A 155 -6.02 20.37 -10.18
CA ASP A 155 -5.75 20.56 -11.61
C ASP A 155 -5.61 19.19 -12.32
N GLU A 156 -5.04 18.20 -11.63
CA GLU A 156 -4.97 16.81 -12.07
C GLU A 156 -5.04 15.88 -10.85
N CYS A 157 -5.58 14.68 -11.04
CA CYS A 157 -5.58 13.62 -10.03
C CYS A 157 -4.67 12.47 -10.44
N PHE A 158 -4.12 11.79 -9.45
CA PHE A 158 -3.35 10.57 -9.63
C PHE A 158 -4.04 9.39 -8.93
N THR A 159 -3.80 8.21 -9.45
CA THR A 159 -4.19 6.95 -8.79
C THR A 159 -3.21 5.84 -9.15
N VAL A 160 -3.33 4.71 -8.48
CA VAL A 160 -2.32 3.64 -8.54
C VAL A 160 -2.53 2.64 -9.68
N ASN A 161 -3.76 2.56 -10.24
CA ASN A 161 -4.12 1.63 -11.33
C ASN A 161 -5.41 2.03 -12.05
N GLU A 162 -5.69 1.37 -13.18
CA GLU A 162 -6.85 1.65 -14.02
C GLU A 162 -8.20 1.37 -13.35
N PRO A 163 -8.42 0.25 -12.61
CA PRO A 163 -9.71 0.03 -11.94
C PRO A 163 -10.10 1.13 -10.97
N ILE A 164 -9.15 1.66 -10.20
CA ILE A 164 -9.42 2.77 -9.28
C ILE A 164 -9.72 4.05 -10.05
N LYS A 165 -9.01 4.32 -11.14
CA LYS A 165 -9.29 5.44 -12.03
C LYS A 165 -10.71 5.38 -12.58
N GLU A 166 -11.10 4.24 -13.17
CA GLU A 166 -12.45 4.04 -13.68
C GLU A 166 -13.53 4.18 -12.59
N MET A 167 -13.27 3.61 -11.41
CA MET A 167 -14.18 3.70 -10.28
C MET A 167 -14.43 5.16 -9.89
N TYR A 168 -13.39 5.97 -9.73
CA TYR A 168 -13.54 7.37 -9.34
C TYR A 168 -14.10 8.25 -10.46
N ALA A 169 -13.81 7.96 -11.71
CA ALA A 169 -14.47 8.61 -12.85
C ALA A 169 -15.99 8.34 -12.84
N LYS A 170 -16.41 7.08 -12.61
CA LYS A 170 -17.84 6.70 -12.46
C LYS A 170 -18.49 7.35 -11.22
N LEU A 171 -17.75 7.60 -10.17
CA LEU A 171 -18.23 8.29 -8.96
C LEU A 171 -18.32 9.80 -9.12
N GLY A 172 -17.84 10.38 -10.23
CA GLY A 172 -17.97 11.80 -10.56
C GLY A 172 -16.70 12.64 -10.36
N VAL A 173 -15.53 12.03 -10.25
CA VAL A 173 -14.26 12.76 -10.42
C VAL A 173 -14.12 13.09 -11.91
N SER A 174 -14.27 14.37 -12.24
CA SER A 174 -14.31 14.88 -13.62
C SER A 174 -12.95 15.32 -14.17
N ASN A 175 -11.98 15.53 -13.28
CA ASN A 175 -10.63 15.92 -13.68
C ASN A 175 -9.90 14.73 -14.31
N LYS A 176 -8.85 15.07 -15.07
CA LYS A 176 -7.95 14.04 -15.60
C LYS A 176 -7.35 13.24 -14.45
N ILE A 177 -7.47 11.92 -14.54
CA ILE A 177 -6.86 10.97 -13.60
C ILE A 177 -5.75 10.22 -14.34
N SER A 178 -4.52 10.42 -13.91
CA SER A 178 -3.33 9.74 -14.43
C SER A 178 -2.87 8.64 -13.48
N ILE A 179 -2.17 7.63 -14.01
CA ILE A 179 -1.70 6.50 -13.19
C ILE A 179 -0.27 6.76 -12.75
N VAL A 180 -0.06 6.72 -11.43
CA VAL A 180 1.24 6.72 -10.77
C VAL A 180 1.31 5.46 -9.90
N PRO A 181 2.00 4.41 -10.32
CA PRO A 181 2.01 3.14 -9.61
C PRO A 181 2.76 3.24 -8.28
N ASN A 182 2.45 2.35 -7.35
CA ASN A 182 3.28 2.12 -6.18
C ASN A 182 4.54 1.34 -6.55
N ALA A 183 5.54 1.41 -5.67
CA ALA A 183 6.84 0.76 -5.81
C ALA A 183 7.22 -0.02 -4.54
N SER A 184 8.38 -0.66 -4.55
CA SER A 184 9.02 -1.26 -3.38
C SER A 184 10.23 -0.44 -2.95
N ASP A 185 10.46 -0.41 -1.64
CA ASP A 185 11.69 0.10 -1.02
C ASP A 185 12.73 -1.02 -0.81
N MET A 186 12.41 -2.24 -1.26
CA MET A 186 13.30 -3.40 -1.16
C MET A 186 14.05 -3.60 -2.46
N ASP A 187 15.36 -3.56 -2.38
CA ASP A 187 16.23 -4.02 -3.46
C ASP A 187 16.23 -5.54 -3.53
N THR A 188 16.41 -6.07 -4.72
CA THR A 188 16.53 -7.51 -4.95
C THR A 188 17.68 -8.09 -4.11
N SER A 189 17.46 -9.27 -3.49
CA SER A 189 18.50 -9.92 -2.69
C SER A 189 19.64 -10.43 -3.57
N GLU A 190 20.87 -10.12 -3.17
CA GLU A 190 22.09 -10.65 -3.77
C GLU A 190 22.57 -11.94 -3.07
N THR A 191 21.98 -12.30 -1.92
CA THR A 191 22.38 -13.42 -1.06
C THR A 191 21.23 -14.42 -0.86
N VAL A 192 20.61 -14.86 -1.96
CA VAL A 192 19.37 -15.67 -1.95
C VAL A 192 19.53 -16.94 -1.11
N ASP A 193 20.61 -17.70 -1.27
CA ASP A 193 20.79 -18.97 -0.57
C ASP A 193 21.02 -18.76 0.93
N GLU A 194 21.79 -17.72 1.30
CA GLU A 194 22.03 -17.36 2.71
C GLU A 194 20.72 -16.87 3.36
N ASP A 195 19.93 -16.08 2.66
CA ASP A 195 18.66 -15.56 3.13
C ASP A 195 17.64 -16.71 3.36
N LYS A 196 17.59 -17.67 2.45
CA LYS A 196 16.77 -18.89 2.60
C LYS A 196 17.21 -19.73 3.78
N ALA A 197 18.52 -19.99 3.91
CA ALA A 197 19.09 -20.74 5.03
C ALA A 197 18.80 -20.06 6.38
N TYR A 198 18.92 -18.73 6.42
CA TYR A 198 18.60 -17.96 7.63
C TYR A 198 17.13 -18.14 8.04
N ILE A 199 16.19 -18.03 7.12
CA ILE A 199 14.75 -18.17 7.40
C ILE A 199 14.42 -19.61 7.77
N ASN A 200 14.98 -20.61 7.07
CA ASN A 200 14.80 -22.01 7.40
C ASN A 200 15.25 -22.29 8.85
N LYS A 201 16.41 -21.81 9.25
CA LYS A 201 16.92 -21.96 10.62
C LYS A 201 16.04 -21.24 11.64
N LYS A 202 15.65 -19.98 11.34
CA LYS A 202 14.88 -19.14 12.26
C LYS A 202 13.49 -19.71 12.57
N TYR A 203 12.82 -20.27 11.57
CA TYR A 203 11.45 -20.78 11.70
C TYR A 203 11.36 -22.29 11.66
N ASN A 204 12.49 -22.99 11.77
CA ASN A 204 12.56 -24.47 11.74
C ASN A 204 11.84 -25.07 10.53
N LEU A 205 12.16 -24.55 9.33
CA LEU A 205 11.63 -25.03 8.06
C LEU A 205 12.59 -26.03 7.42
N ASP A 206 12.05 -27.03 6.73
CA ASP A 206 12.81 -27.91 5.86
C ASP A 206 13.10 -27.21 4.51
N GLU A 207 14.25 -27.49 3.90
CA GLU A 207 14.61 -26.93 2.60
C GLU A 207 13.60 -27.28 1.50
N ASN A 208 12.98 -28.46 1.61
CA ASN A 208 11.98 -28.96 0.67
C ASN A 208 10.53 -28.55 1.01
N ASP A 209 10.31 -27.77 2.06
CA ASP A 209 8.98 -27.24 2.36
C ASP A 209 8.58 -26.18 1.31
N ASN A 210 7.38 -26.33 0.78
CA ASN A 210 6.74 -25.24 0.04
C ASN A 210 6.31 -24.15 1.02
N ILE A 211 6.81 -22.95 0.83
CA ILE A 211 6.54 -21.81 1.73
C ILE A 211 5.53 -20.87 1.12
N LEU A 212 4.37 -20.80 1.76
CA LEU A 212 3.33 -19.81 1.47
C LEU A 212 3.48 -18.65 2.46
N LEU A 213 3.26 -17.43 1.99
CA LEU A 213 3.43 -16.21 2.78
C LEU A 213 2.19 -15.33 2.71
N PHE A 214 1.81 -14.75 3.82
CA PHE A 214 0.90 -13.62 3.90
C PHE A 214 1.58 -12.50 4.69
N VAL A 215 1.53 -11.29 4.16
CA VAL A 215 2.06 -10.09 4.82
C VAL A 215 0.97 -9.02 4.87
N GLY A 216 0.69 -8.53 6.08
CA GLY A 216 -0.31 -7.50 6.31
C GLY A 216 -1.09 -7.74 7.60
N ARG A 217 -2.05 -6.86 7.87
CA ARG A 217 -2.95 -7.04 9.03
C ARG A 217 -3.73 -8.35 8.91
N ILE A 218 -3.60 -9.22 9.89
CA ILE A 218 -4.34 -10.48 9.95
C ILE A 218 -5.75 -10.17 10.42
N SER A 219 -6.62 -9.88 9.44
CA SER A 219 -7.99 -9.42 9.67
C SER A 219 -8.96 -9.98 8.63
N ILE A 220 -10.25 -10.00 8.97
CA ILE A 220 -11.33 -10.44 8.07
C ILE A 220 -11.32 -9.60 6.79
N VAL A 221 -11.01 -8.31 6.87
CA VAL A 221 -10.93 -7.39 5.72
C VAL A 221 -9.91 -7.87 4.69
N LYS A 222 -8.82 -8.53 5.13
CA LYS A 222 -7.80 -9.13 4.26
C LYS A 222 -8.14 -10.54 3.80
N ASN A 223 -9.36 -10.99 4.09
CA ASN A 223 -9.90 -12.28 3.66
C ASN A 223 -9.11 -13.49 4.21
N ILE A 224 -8.58 -13.37 5.45
CA ILE A 224 -7.76 -14.43 6.06
C ILE A 224 -8.51 -15.74 6.26
N LEU A 225 -9.82 -15.69 6.51
CA LEU A 225 -10.62 -16.91 6.66
C LEU A 225 -10.68 -17.71 5.36
N PHE A 226 -10.73 -17.02 4.22
CA PHE A 226 -10.64 -17.65 2.90
C PHE A 226 -9.28 -18.35 2.70
N ILE A 227 -8.17 -17.71 3.16
CA ILE A 227 -6.85 -18.37 3.16
C ILE A 227 -6.91 -19.65 3.97
N LEU A 228 -7.38 -19.59 5.24
CA LEU A 228 -7.44 -20.77 6.11
C LEU A 228 -8.28 -21.90 5.51
N ASP A 229 -9.46 -21.58 4.97
CA ASP A 229 -10.30 -22.59 4.29
C ASP A 229 -9.60 -23.22 3.08
N SER A 230 -8.85 -22.42 2.32
CA SER A 230 -8.07 -22.91 1.17
C SER A 230 -6.90 -23.80 1.62
N LEU A 231 -6.20 -23.42 2.70
CA LEU A 231 -5.11 -24.23 3.27
C LEU A 231 -5.62 -25.58 3.78
N LYS A 232 -6.83 -25.65 4.34
CA LYS A 232 -7.44 -26.92 4.71
C LYS A 232 -7.57 -27.87 3.51
N ILE A 233 -7.94 -27.36 2.35
CA ILE A 233 -8.03 -28.15 1.12
C ILE A 233 -6.65 -28.67 0.70
N LEU A 234 -5.58 -27.86 0.86
CA LEU A 234 -4.20 -28.31 0.62
C LEU A 234 -3.84 -29.49 1.53
N CYS A 235 -4.15 -29.37 2.84
CA CYS A 235 -3.93 -30.45 3.80
C CYS A 235 -4.69 -31.73 3.43
N ASP A 236 -5.98 -31.60 3.09
CA ASP A 236 -6.83 -32.76 2.75
C ASP A 236 -6.36 -33.46 1.47
N LYS A 237 -5.66 -32.74 0.60
CA LYS A 237 -5.01 -33.28 -0.61
C LYS A 237 -3.57 -33.77 -0.38
N GLY A 238 -3.08 -33.75 0.85
CA GLY A 238 -1.74 -34.23 1.21
C GLY A 238 -0.59 -33.32 0.67
N THR A 239 -0.87 -32.07 0.36
CA THR A 239 0.16 -31.14 -0.12
C THR A 239 1.07 -30.75 1.04
N ARG A 240 2.38 -30.91 0.87
CA ARG A 240 3.38 -30.45 1.86
C ARG A 240 3.60 -28.95 1.73
N PHE A 241 3.35 -28.19 2.82
CA PHE A 241 3.58 -26.75 2.86
C PHE A 241 3.74 -26.26 4.30
N LYS A 242 4.33 -25.07 4.44
CA LYS A 242 4.23 -24.21 5.63
C LYS A 242 3.69 -22.85 5.22
N MET A 243 2.80 -22.30 6.02
CA MET A 243 2.23 -20.97 5.80
C MET A 243 2.70 -20.01 6.87
N LEU A 244 3.37 -18.93 6.48
CA LEU A 244 3.86 -17.89 7.36
C LEU A 244 2.91 -16.68 7.29
N PHE A 245 2.39 -16.28 8.46
CA PHE A 245 1.60 -15.06 8.62
C PHE A 245 2.43 -13.97 9.29
N VAL A 246 2.60 -12.84 8.61
CA VAL A 246 3.36 -11.67 9.09
C VAL A 246 2.44 -10.47 9.22
N GLY A 247 2.39 -9.89 10.41
CA GLY A 247 1.66 -8.66 10.71
C GLY A 247 0.83 -8.72 11.99
N PRO A 248 0.20 -7.59 12.36
CA PRO A 248 -0.64 -7.51 13.54
C PRO A 248 -1.92 -8.32 13.37
N ILE A 249 -2.38 -8.91 14.46
CA ILE A 249 -3.60 -9.73 14.50
C ILE A 249 -4.73 -8.86 15.05
N GLU A 250 -5.66 -8.44 14.19
CA GLU A 250 -6.83 -7.65 14.60
C GLU A 250 -8.01 -8.54 15.02
N ASP A 251 -8.29 -9.61 14.26
CA ASP A 251 -9.43 -10.50 14.50
C ASP A 251 -9.00 -11.83 15.19
N GLY A 252 -8.13 -11.75 16.20
CA GLY A 252 -7.44 -12.89 16.79
C GLY A 252 -8.37 -14.00 17.29
N LYS A 253 -9.49 -13.69 17.96
CA LYS A 253 -10.44 -14.69 18.45
C LYS A 253 -11.00 -15.56 17.31
N ILE A 254 -11.39 -14.92 16.21
CA ILE A 254 -11.98 -15.61 15.06
C ILE A 254 -10.89 -16.38 14.32
N PHE A 255 -9.72 -15.80 14.17
CA PHE A 255 -8.57 -16.38 13.47
C PHE A 255 -8.10 -17.66 14.16
N TYR A 256 -7.79 -17.64 15.46
CA TYR A 256 -7.31 -18.81 16.20
C TYR A 256 -8.36 -19.89 16.32
N LYS A 257 -9.63 -19.53 16.58
CA LYS A 257 -10.73 -20.47 16.59
C LYS A 257 -10.84 -21.22 15.26
N LYS A 258 -10.70 -20.53 14.15
CA LYS A 258 -10.76 -21.13 12.81
C LYS A 258 -9.57 -22.07 12.56
N ILE A 259 -8.38 -21.74 13.03
CA ILE A 259 -7.19 -22.62 12.94
C ILE A 259 -7.43 -23.93 13.67
N GLU A 260 -7.96 -23.87 14.90
CA GLU A 260 -8.28 -25.06 15.70
C GLU A 260 -9.36 -25.91 15.03
N GLU A 261 -10.46 -25.30 14.58
CA GLU A 261 -11.55 -26.00 13.86
C GLU A 261 -11.07 -26.74 12.62
N LEU A 262 -10.10 -26.18 11.89
CA LEU A 262 -9.54 -26.75 10.68
C LEU A 262 -8.33 -27.66 10.91
N GLN A 263 -7.82 -27.74 12.15
CA GLN A 263 -6.65 -28.56 12.54
C GLN A 263 -5.39 -28.15 11.75
N LEU A 264 -5.12 -26.83 11.61
CA LEU A 264 -4.03 -26.30 10.80
C LEU A 264 -2.76 -25.99 11.60
N ASN A 265 -2.73 -26.20 12.93
CA ASN A 265 -1.64 -25.75 13.82
C ASN A 265 -0.25 -26.17 13.33
N ASP A 266 -0.09 -27.40 12.83
CA ASP A 266 1.20 -27.92 12.38
C ASP A 266 1.68 -27.33 11.05
N HIS A 267 0.83 -26.63 10.33
CA HIS A 267 1.12 -26.04 9.02
C HIS A 267 1.39 -24.53 9.08
N LEU A 268 1.05 -23.86 10.20
CA LEU A 268 1.07 -22.42 10.30
C LEU A 268 2.19 -21.91 11.21
N ILE A 269 2.80 -20.79 10.82
CA ILE A 269 3.77 -20.06 11.62
C ILE A 269 3.31 -18.60 11.68
N ILE A 270 2.99 -18.16 12.91
CA ILE A 270 2.60 -16.78 13.17
C ILE A 270 3.84 -15.98 13.56
N CYS A 271 4.34 -15.19 12.63
CA CYS A 271 5.60 -14.44 12.80
C CYS A 271 5.43 -13.16 13.63
N GLY A 272 4.17 -12.68 13.82
CA GLY A 272 3.90 -11.39 14.42
C GLY A 272 4.26 -10.20 13.53
N GLU A 273 4.33 -9.02 14.12
CA GLU A 273 4.74 -7.81 13.39
C GLU A 273 6.24 -7.79 13.18
N ILE A 274 6.67 -7.50 11.95
CA ILE A 274 8.08 -7.42 11.57
C ILE A 274 8.34 -6.02 11.01
N PHE A 275 9.06 -5.20 11.77
CA PHE A 275 9.50 -3.86 11.36
C PHE A 275 10.88 -3.87 10.69
N ASP A 276 11.68 -4.90 10.92
CA ASP A 276 12.97 -5.10 10.26
C ASP A 276 12.78 -5.41 8.79
N ARG A 277 13.05 -4.43 7.93
CA ARG A 277 12.88 -4.54 6.46
C ARG A 277 13.77 -5.62 5.87
N ASN A 278 14.95 -5.85 6.46
CA ASN A 278 15.88 -6.90 6.00
C ASN A 278 15.34 -8.30 6.33
N LEU A 279 14.79 -8.50 7.54
CA LEU A 279 14.12 -9.76 7.88
C LEU A 279 12.90 -10.01 7.00
N LEU A 280 12.09 -8.99 6.74
CA LEU A 280 10.92 -9.12 5.86
C LEU A 280 11.33 -9.46 4.42
N LYS A 281 12.40 -8.84 3.89
CA LYS A 281 12.97 -9.18 2.59
C LYS A 281 13.36 -10.66 2.51
N LYS A 282 14.05 -11.19 3.52
CA LYS A 282 14.44 -12.61 3.58
C LYS A 282 13.22 -13.55 3.58
N LEU A 283 12.11 -13.16 4.21
CA LEU A 283 10.87 -13.93 4.18
C LEU A 283 10.29 -14.01 2.75
N TYR A 284 10.28 -12.90 2.01
CA TYR A 284 9.88 -12.93 0.60
C TYR A 284 10.83 -13.81 -0.23
N VAL A 285 12.15 -13.69 -0.04
CA VAL A 285 13.15 -14.54 -0.72
C VAL A 285 12.91 -16.04 -0.48
N ARG A 286 12.45 -16.42 0.73
CA ARG A 286 12.19 -17.83 1.08
C ARG A 286 10.84 -18.33 0.58
N ALA A 287 9.87 -17.44 0.40
CA ALA A 287 8.53 -17.81 0.02
C ALA A 287 8.44 -18.29 -1.44
N ASP A 288 7.69 -19.36 -1.69
CA ASP A 288 7.34 -19.80 -3.05
C ASP A 288 6.19 -18.98 -3.62
N LEU A 289 5.22 -18.59 -2.78
CA LEU A 289 4.04 -17.83 -3.17
C LEU A 289 3.61 -16.84 -2.08
N LEU A 290 3.24 -15.64 -2.48
CA LEU A 290 2.47 -14.71 -1.65
C LEU A 290 0.98 -14.95 -1.88
N LEU A 291 0.19 -15.09 -0.81
CA LEU A 291 -1.26 -15.23 -0.88
C LEU A 291 -1.95 -13.89 -0.59
N LEU A 292 -2.65 -13.32 -1.56
CA LEU A 292 -3.31 -12.01 -1.43
C LEU A 292 -4.75 -12.02 -1.98
N PRO A 293 -5.69 -12.74 -1.33
CA PRO A 293 -7.09 -12.79 -1.75
C PRO A 293 -7.91 -11.59 -1.27
N SER A 294 -7.29 -10.41 -1.18
CA SER A 294 -7.92 -9.20 -0.66
C SER A 294 -8.76 -8.48 -1.73
N TYR A 295 -9.99 -8.11 -1.37
CA TYR A 295 -10.86 -7.26 -2.21
C TYR A 295 -10.66 -5.76 -1.92
N TYR A 296 -10.12 -5.44 -0.76
CA TYR A 296 -10.08 -4.10 -0.24
C TYR A 296 -8.91 -3.27 -0.78
N ASP A 297 -7.77 -3.89 -1.05
CA ASP A 297 -6.57 -3.17 -1.42
C ASP A 297 -6.70 -2.45 -2.76
N THR A 298 -6.29 -1.18 -2.81
CA THR A 298 -6.22 -0.41 -4.06
C THR A 298 -5.01 -0.81 -4.88
N SER A 299 -3.85 -0.88 -4.22
CA SER A 299 -2.58 -1.35 -4.78
C SER A 299 -1.70 -1.82 -3.63
N SER A 300 -1.40 -3.10 -3.64
CA SER A 300 -0.66 -3.70 -2.53
C SER A 300 0.84 -3.41 -2.62
N LEU A 301 1.40 -2.77 -1.60
CA LEU A 301 2.86 -2.62 -1.47
C LEU A 301 3.53 -3.99 -1.31
N VAL A 302 2.91 -4.89 -0.54
CA VAL A 302 3.45 -6.24 -0.31
C VAL A 302 3.56 -7.06 -1.60
N GLN A 303 2.71 -6.80 -2.62
CA GLN A 303 2.88 -7.37 -3.95
C GLN A 303 4.18 -6.89 -4.61
N LYS A 304 4.50 -5.58 -4.48
CA LYS A 304 5.72 -4.99 -5.04
C LYS A 304 6.97 -5.47 -4.31
N GLU A 305 6.87 -5.61 -3.00
CA GLU A 305 7.91 -6.19 -2.15
C GLU A 305 8.17 -7.66 -2.53
N ALA A 306 7.13 -8.47 -2.69
CA ALA A 306 7.24 -9.85 -3.13
C ALA A 306 7.86 -9.95 -4.54
N ALA A 307 7.39 -9.11 -5.47
CA ALA A 307 7.91 -9.07 -6.84
C ALA A 307 9.40 -8.68 -6.88
N SER A 308 9.88 -7.78 -6.01
CA SER A 308 11.31 -7.44 -5.92
C SER A 308 12.19 -8.64 -5.52
N GLN A 309 11.59 -9.68 -4.91
CA GLN A 309 12.28 -10.91 -4.48
C GLN A 309 11.89 -12.15 -5.33
N PHE A 310 11.38 -11.95 -6.54
CA PHE A 310 10.93 -13.03 -7.42
C PHE A 310 9.83 -13.92 -6.84
N THR A 311 9.04 -13.41 -5.90
CA THR A 311 7.95 -14.16 -5.26
C THR A 311 6.62 -13.80 -5.89
N PRO A 312 6.03 -14.67 -6.73
CA PRO A 312 4.76 -14.38 -7.38
C PRO A 312 3.60 -14.48 -6.40
N THR A 313 2.54 -13.75 -6.71
CA THR A 313 1.35 -13.63 -5.86
C THR A 313 0.15 -14.35 -6.46
N VAL A 314 -0.65 -14.97 -5.61
CA VAL A 314 -1.96 -15.54 -5.97
C VAL A 314 -3.07 -14.59 -5.54
N PHE A 315 -3.87 -14.15 -6.52
CA PHE A 315 -4.95 -13.17 -6.36
C PHE A 315 -6.32 -13.79 -6.61
N LEU A 316 -7.35 -13.05 -6.22
CA LEU A 316 -8.71 -13.28 -6.72
C LEU A 316 -8.97 -12.40 -7.94
N GLU A 317 -9.77 -12.92 -8.87
CA GLU A 317 -10.24 -12.17 -10.04
C GLU A 317 -11.05 -10.92 -9.64
N ASN A 318 -11.10 -9.95 -10.53
CA ASN A 318 -11.87 -8.71 -10.36
C ASN A 318 -11.46 -7.86 -9.14
N THR A 319 -10.23 -8.02 -8.65
CA THR A 319 -9.66 -7.18 -7.59
C THR A 319 -8.75 -6.10 -8.19
N PRO A 320 -8.70 -4.87 -7.61
CA PRO A 320 -7.81 -3.82 -8.11
C PRO A 320 -6.33 -4.20 -8.07
N THR A 321 -5.93 -5.02 -7.11
CA THR A 321 -4.54 -5.50 -6.95
C THR A 321 -4.08 -6.45 -8.05
N ALA A 322 -5.02 -7.18 -8.67
CA ALA A 322 -4.75 -8.08 -9.78
C ALA A 322 -4.74 -7.39 -11.15
N SER A 323 -5.05 -6.10 -11.25
CA SER A 323 -5.27 -5.41 -12.52
C SER A 323 -4.07 -5.36 -13.46
N ASN A 324 -2.86 -5.43 -12.91
CA ASN A 324 -1.60 -5.45 -13.68
C ASN A 324 -1.02 -6.87 -13.81
N VAL A 325 -1.82 -7.88 -13.44
CA VAL A 325 -1.41 -9.28 -13.47
C VAL A 325 -2.00 -9.96 -14.69
N VAL A 326 -1.14 -10.64 -15.43
CA VAL A 326 -1.52 -11.56 -16.49
C VAL A 326 -1.38 -12.97 -15.93
N ASN A 327 -2.50 -13.70 -15.87
CA ASN A 327 -2.54 -15.02 -15.25
C ASN A 327 -1.53 -15.97 -15.88
N ASP A 328 -0.84 -16.74 -15.06
CA ASP A 328 0.20 -17.71 -15.42
C ASP A 328 1.42 -17.09 -16.16
N TYR A 329 1.52 -15.73 -16.17
CA TYR A 329 2.66 -15.03 -16.75
C TYR A 329 3.48 -14.27 -15.70
N ASN A 330 2.84 -13.37 -14.91
CA ASN A 330 3.53 -12.59 -13.87
C ASN A 330 2.85 -12.65 -12.49
N GLY A 331 1.94 -13.61 -12.32
CA GLY A 331 1.20 -13.90 -11.13
C GLY A 331 0.07 -14.86 -11.44
N PHE A 332 -0.72 -15.21 -10.44
CA PHE A 332 -1.79 -16.18 -10.56
C PHE A 332 -3.13 -15.56 -10.16
N ILE A 333 -4.14 -15.71 -11.00
CA ILE A 333 -5.50 -15.21 -10.76
C ILE A 333 -6.46 -16.38 -10.70
N THR A 334 -7.32 -16.39 -9.70
CA THR A 334 -8.34 -17.44 -9.53
C THR A 334 -9.73 -16.83 -9.37
N ALA A 335 -10.74 -17.63 -9.68
CA ALA A 335 -12.11 -17.31 -9.29
C ALA A 335 -12.25 -17.19 -7.76
N VAL A 336 -13.32 -16.53 -7.32
CA VAL A 336 -13.67 -16.34 -5.90
C VAL A 336 -14.27 -17.65 -5.34
N ASP A 337 -13.47 -18.69 -5.36
CA ASP A 337 -13.82 -20.01 -4.85
C ASP A 337 -12.59 -20.66 -4.19
N LYS A 338 -12.74 -21.12 -2.96
CA LYS A 338 -11.63 -21.67 -2.17
C LYS A 338 -11.03 -22.95 -2.76
N ASN A 339 -11.83 -23.77 -3.46
CA ASN A 339 -11.33 -24.98 -4.11
C ASN A 339 -10.47 -24.62 -5.33
N THR A 340 -10.94 -23.66 -6.13
CA THR A 340 -10.21 -23.15 -7.28
C THR A 340 -8.90 -22.49 -6.85
N TYR A 341 -8.93 -21.69 -5.78
CA TYR A 341 -7.74 -21.04 -5.20
C TYR A 341 -6.73 -22.07 -4.69
N ALA A 342 -7.18 -23.04 -3.91
CA ALA A 342 -6.34 -24.12 -3.41
C ALA A 342 -5.76 -24.99 -4.55
N ASN A 343 -6.58 -25.32 -5.56
CA ASN A 343 -6.13 -26.11 -6.70
C ASN A 343 -5.04 -25.39 -7.51
N LYS A 344 -5.18 -24.06 -7.71
CA LYS A 344 -4.13 -23.27 -8.37
C LYS A 344 -2.83 -23.27 -7.59
N ILE A 345 -2.89 -23.13 -6.25
CA ILE A 345 -1.69 -23.22 -5.41
C ILE A 345 -1.03 -24.59 -5.58
N ILE A 346 -1.80 -25.70 -5.50
CA ILE A 346 -1.27 -27.06 -5.67
C ILE A 346 -0.65 -27.26 -7.06
N GLU A 347 -1.32 -26.81 -8.11
CA GLU A 347 -0.84 -26.86 -9.50
C GLU A 347 0.52 -26.19 -9.62
N VAL A 348 0.63 -24.96 -9.13
CA VAL A 348 1.85 -24.14 -9.22
C VAL A 348 2.98 -24.76 -8.41
N LEU A 349 2.73 -25.20 -7.18
CA LEU A 349 3.75 -25.84 -6.32
C LEU A 349 4.29 -27.14 -6.93
N ASN A 350 3.47 -27.87 -7.66
CA ASN A 350 3.86 -29.09 -8.36
C ASN A 350 4.51 -28.83 -9.74
N ASN A 351 4.40 -27.62 -10.27
CA ASN A 351 4.99 -27.23 -11.55
C ASN A 351 6.12 -26.20 -11.36
N ARG A 352 7.29 -26.68 -10.94
CA ARG A 352 8.45 -25.85 -10.65
C ARG A 352 8.92 -24.99 -11.84
N LYS A 353 8.73 -25.49 -13.06
CA LYS A 353 9.07 -24.75 -14.28
C LYS A 353 8.18 -23.53 -14.43
N LEU A 354 6.85 -23.70 -14.32
CA LEU A 354 5.90 -22.60 -14.35
C LEU A 354 6.19 -21.59 -13.25
N LEU A 355 6.42 -22.06 -12.03
CA LEU A 355 6.73 -21.19 -10.89
C LEU A 355 7.96 -20.32 -11.16
N GLN A 356 9.05 -20.90 -11.69
CA GLN A 356 10.28 -20.16 -12.01
C GLN A 356 10.05 -19.13 -13.13
N GLU A 357 9.32 -19.48 -14.19
CA GLU A 357 9.00 -18.57 -15.30
C GLU A 357 8.16 -17.39 -14.80
N VAL A 358 7.11 -17.66 -14.01
CA VAL A 358 6.25 -16.62 -13.46
C VAL A 358 6.99 -15.78 -12.42
N SER A 359 7.87 -16.35 -11.61
CA SER A 359 8.72 -15.62 -10.65
C SER A 359 9.59 -14.58 -11.35
N LYS A 360 10.26 -14.97 -12.44
CA LYS A 360 11.06 -14.05 -13.25
C LYS A 360 10.20 -12.94 -13.86
N ASN A 361 9.11 -13.31 -14.51
CA ASN A 361 8.22 -12.34 -15.15
C ASN A 361 7.56 -11.39 -14.15
N CYS A 362 7.23 -11.90 -12.95
CA CYS A 362 6.72 -11.10 -11.83
C CYS A 362 7.70 -9.99 -11.45
N HIS A 363 8.97 -10.32 -11.25
CA HIS A 363 10.02 -9.35 -11.00
C HIS A 363 10.14 -8.35 -12.16
N ASP A 364 10.34 -8.84 -13.39
CA ASP A 364 10.64 -8.01 -14.55
C ASP A 364 9.52 -7.02 -14.92
N THR A 365 8.27 -7.34 -14.58
CA THR A 365 7.10 -6.54 -14.99
C THR A 365 6.38 -5.80 -13.86
N LEU A 366 6.44 -6.32 -12.63
CA LEU A 366 5.67 -5.75 -11.50
C LEU A 366 6.55 -5.01 -10.50
N TYR A 367 7.83 -5.31 -10.40
CA TYR A 367 8.77 -4.57 -9.56
C TYR A 367 9.07 -3.20 -10.17
N LYS A 368 9.05 -2.18 -9.32
CA LYS A 368 9.48 -0.81 -9.60
C LYS A 368 10.13 -0.25 -8.35
N THR A 369 11.12 0.61 -8.56
CA THR A 369 11.75 1.38 -7.47
C THR A 369 11.00 2.68 -7.21
N TRP A 370 11.17 3.26 -6.02
CA TRP A 370 10.63 4.59 -5.75
C TRP A 370 11.31 5.69 -6.56
N GLU A 371 12.54 5.48 -7.01
CA GLU A 371 13.21 6.37 -7.96
C GLU A 371 12.45 6.44 -9.30
N ASP A 372 11.99 5.29 -9.82
CA ASP A 372 11.16 5.25 -11.05
C ASP A 372 9.85 6.02 -10.86
N VAL A 373 9.20 5.85 -9.69
CA VAL A 373 7.95 6.57 -9.37
C VAL A 373 8.18 8.06 -9.23
N CYS A 374 9.26 8.48 -8.57
CA CYS A 374 9.63 9.88 -8.44
C CYS A 374 9.93 10.53 -9.81
N LYS A 375 10.54 9.79 -10.74
CA LYS A 375 10.72 10.23 -12.12
C LYS A 375 9.38 10.48 -12.82
N ILE A 376 8.44 9.54 -12.70
CA ILE A 376 7.09 9.68 -13.25
C ILE A 376 6.38 10.91 -12.65
N LEU A 377 6.45 11.09 -11.33
CA LEU A 377 5.88 12.25 -10.66
C LEU A 377 6.51 13.56 -11.14
N PHE A 378 7.83 13.60 -11.27
CA PHE A 378 8.55 14.78 -11.78
C PHE A 378 8.11 15.17 -13.20
N GLU A 379 7.93 14.19 -14.09
CA GLU A 379 7.43 14.43 -15.45
C GLU A 379 6.01 15.02 -15.43
N TYR A 380 5.13 14.51 -14.56
CA TYR A 380 3.79 15.09 -14.38
C TYR A 380 3.85 16.52 -13.82
N TYR A 381 4.65 16.75 -12.77
CA TYR A 381 4.77 18.06 -12.17
C TYR A 381 5.32 19.11 -13.15
N THR A 382 6.36 18.75 -13.91
CA THR A 382 6.97 19.66 -14.89
C THR A 382 5.98 20.06 -15.98
N ARG A 383 5.06 19.18 -16.35
CA ARG A 383 4.02 19.48 -17.36
C ARG A 383 2.98 20.49 -16.86
N LEU A 384 2.77 20.59 -15.55
CA LEU A 384 1.81 21.49 -14.95
C LEU A 384 2.38 22.90 -14.69
N LEU A 385 3.68 23.05 -14.72
CA LEU A 385 4.42 24.32 -14.58
C LEU A 385 4.66 25.00 -15.92
#